data_db35cfb06be86494b0153995a7071b20
#
_entry.id   db35cfb06be86494b0153995a7071b20
#
_cell.length_a   1.000
_cell.length_b   1.000
_cell.length_c   1.000
_cell.angle_alpha   90.00
_cell.angle_beta   90.00
_cell.angle_gamma   90.00
#
_symmetry.space_group_name_H-M   'P 1'
#
loop_
_entity.id
_entity.type
_entity.pdbx_description
1 polymer ?
#
loop_
_entity_poly.entity_id
_entity_poly.type
_entity_poly.pdbx_seq_one_letter_code
_entity_poly.pdbx_strand_id
1 'polypeptide(L)'
;GHLLVEALVARGIDTVFGVPGESYLAVLDGLHEHRDRIRFIACRHAGGAAFMAEAQGKLTGWPGVCFVTRGPGASNAAIGLHTACQDSTPMILFVGQVASDQRDREAFQELDYRQVFGPGTLGMAKWVGEVHEASRLPEYVARAFHTAMQGRPGPVVLVLPEDMLTTATPAPVLPSIQVAQAWPAPGALIELRRLLLQARQPFVIVGGSGWTAE
;
A
#
# COMPACT_ATOMS: atom_id res chain seq x y z
N GLY A 1 -11.75 3.50 12.61
CA GLY A 1 -10.64 2.54 12.71
C GLY A 1 -11.08 1.12 12.37
N HIS A 2 -12.12 0.61 13.02
CA HIS A 2 -12.64 -0.76 12.85
C HIS A 2 -13.01 -1.08 11.40
N LEU A 3 -13.73 -0.20 10.72
CA LEU A 3 -14.08 -0.36 9.31
C LEU A 3 -12.85 -0.55 8.41
N LEU A 4 -11.73 0.12 8.72
CA LEU A 4 -10.47 -0.08 7.99
C LEU A 4 -9.95 -1.50 8.17
N VAL A 5 -9.93 -2.00 9.40
CA VAL A 5 -9.47 -3.36 9.70
C VAL A 5 -10.36 -4.41 9.05
N GLU A 6 -11.68 -4.25 9.12
CA GLU A 6 -12.64 -5.11 8.40
C GLU A 6 -12.39 -5.10 6.89
N ALA A 7 -12.12 -3.92 6.32
CA ALA A 7 -11.81 -3.80 4.89
C ALA A 7 -10.50 -4.49 4.50
N LEU A 8 -9.49 -4.53 5.38
CA LEU A 8 -8.24 -5.28 5.17
C LEU A 8 -8.47 -6.79 5.26
N VAL A 9 -9.17 -7.24 6.29
CA VAL A 9 -9.52 -8.66 6.49
C VAL A 9 -10.35 -9.20 5.32
N ALA A 10 -11.31 -8.42 4.82
CA ALA A 10 -12.13 -8.80 3.66
C ALA A 10 -11.33 -8.93 2.36
N ARG A 11 -10.12 -8.37 2.32
CA ARG A 11 -9.16 -8.51 1.20
C ARG A 11 -8.08 -9.57 1.42
N GLY A 12 -8.25 -10.39 2.46
CA GLY A 12 -7.33 -11.49 2.77
C GLY A 12 -6.02 -11.04 3.43
N ILE A 13 -5.97 -9.82 3.99
CA ILE A 13 -4.83 -9.40 4.79
C ILE A 13 -4.94 -10.04 6.17
N ASP A 14 -3.99 -10.90 6.49
CA ASP A 14 -3.87 -11.62 7.77
C ASP A 14 -2.72 -11.10 8.64
N THR A 15 -1.84 -10.31 8.08
CA THR A 15 -0.66 -9.77 8.78
C THR A 15 -0.39 -8.34 8.34
N VAL A 16 -0.16 -7.47 9.31
CA VAL A 16 0.25 -6.08 9.09
C VAL A 16 1.44 -5.74 9.98
N PHE A 17 2.28 -4.82 9.53
CA PHE A 17 3.49 -4.41 10.24
C PHE A 17 3.37 -2.94 10.65
N GLY A 18 3.97 -2.56 11.75
CA GLY A 18 3.94 -1.15 12.13
C GLY A 18 4.66 -0.84 13.43
N VAL A 19 4.80 0.45 13.69
CA VAL A 19 5.19 0.97 15.00
C VAL A 19 3.95 1.62 15.60
N PRO A 20 3.44 1.14 16.74
CA PRO A 20 2.26 1.74 17.38
C PRO A 20 2.41 3.25 17.55
N GLY A 21 1.38 3.99 17.21
CA GLY A 21 1.38 5.45 17.30
C GLY A 21 0.01 6.02 17.64
N GLU A 22 0.01 7.16 18.30
CA GLU A 22 -1.22 7.82 18.80
C GLU A 22 -2.15 8.26 17.66
N SER A 23 -1.61 8.62 16.49
CA SER A 23 -2.38 9.13 15.38
C SER A 23 -3.29 8.10 14.69
N TYR A 24 -3.24 6.84 15.12
CA TYR A 24 -4.11 5.78 14.59
C TYR A 24 -4.57 4.78 15.66
N LEU A 25 -4.81 5.26 16.88
CA LEU A 25 -5.29 4.43 18.02
C LEU A 25 -6.56 3.66 17.67
N ALA A 26 -7.50 4.29 16.96
CA ALA A 26 -8.73 3.62 16.56
C ALA A 26 -8.48 2.44 15.58
N VAL A 27 -7.39 2.44 14.83
CA VAL A 27 -6.98 1.28 14.02
C VAL A 27 -6.36 0.20 14.90
N LEU A 28 -5.53 0.57 15.87
CA LEU A 28 -4.95 -0.39 16.83
C LEU A 28 -6.04 -1.10 17.65
N ASP A 29 -7.09 -0.38 18.03
CA ASP A 29 -8.26 -0.94 18.68
C ASP A 29 -8.99 -1.94 17.77
N GLY A 30 -9.25 -1.57 16.53
CA GLY A 30 -9.82 -2.49 15.54
C GLY A 30 -8.94 -3.72 15.26
N LEU A 31 -7.62 -3.58 15.22
CA LEU A 31 -6.69 -4.70 15.09
C LEU A 31 -6.73 -5.62 16.32
N HIS A 32 -6.90 -5.05 17.52
CA HIS A 32 -7.05 -5.82 18.73
C HIS A 32 -8.36 -6.63 18.75
N GLU A 33 -9.48 -6.04 18.32
CA GLU A 33 -10.75 -6.76 18.20
C GLU A 33 -10.70 -7.91 17.19
N HIS A 34 -9.98 -7.74 16.09
CA HIS A 34 -9.88 -8.74 15.03
C HIS A 34 -8.60 -9.60 15.10
N ARG A 35 -7.95 -9.67 16.28
CA ARG A 35 -6.66 -10.38 16.47
C ARG A 35 -6.68 -11.88 16.15
N ASP A 36 -7.83 -12.48 16.05
CA ASP A 36 -8.05 -13.85 15.60
C ASP A 36 -7.97 -14.00 14.06
N ARG A 37 -8.11 -12.90 13.32
CA ARG A 37 -8.15 -12.86 11.86
C ARG A 37 -7.01 -12.08 11.23
N ILE A 38 -6.45 -11.10 11.94
CA ILE A 38 -5.37 -10.25 11.46
C ILE A 38 -4.34 -10.03 12.56
N ARG A 39 -3.08 -10.29 12.27
CA ARG A 39 -1.97 -10.16 13.20
C ARG A 39 -1.25 -8.83 12.99
N PHE A 40 -1.08 -8.05 14.05
CA PHE A 40 -0.24 -6.87 14.08
C PHE A 40 1.18 -7.22 14.57
N ILE A 41 2.17 -7.05 13.73
CA ILE A 41 3.59 -7.21 14.08
C ILE A 41 4.15 -5.85 14.48
N ALA A 42 4.26 -5.63 15.79
CA ALA A 42 4.86 -4.43 16.35
C ALA A 42 6.37 -4.43 16.11
N CYS A 43 6.85 -3.43 15.40
CA CYS A 43 8.25 -3.23 15.08
C CYS A 43 8.86 -2.14 15.96
N ARG A 44 10.18 -2.13 16.10
CA ARG A 44 10.90 -1.09 16.87
C ARG A 44 11.26 0.13 16.04
N HIS A 45 11.18 0.02 14.70
CA HIS A 45 11.53 1.10 13.78
C HIS A 45 10.63 1.03 12.55
N ALA A 46 10.10 2.18 12.12
CA ALA A 46 9.15 2.24 11.00
C ALA A 46 9.77 1.81 9.66
N GLY A 47 11.05 2.05 9.44
CA GLY A 47 11.77 1.54 8.27
C GLY A 47 11.83 0.01 8.24
N GLY A 48 12.06 -0.63 9.40
CA GLY A 48 11.99 -2.08 9.52
C GLY A 48 10.59 -2.63 9.23
N ALA A 49 9.54 -1.98 9.75
CA ALA A 49 8.15 -2.34 9.45
C ALA A 49 7.84 -2.22 7.94
N ALA A 50 8.31 -1.15 7.30
CA ALA A 50 8.12 -0.93 5.87
C ALA A 50 8.85 -1.98 5.02
N PHE A 51 10.08 -2.37 5.38
CA PHE A 51 10.79 -3.47 4.71
C PHE A 51 10.10 -4.83 4.90
N MET A 52 9.52 -5.10 6.07
CA MET A 52 8.77 -6.35 6.30
C MET A 52 7.51 -6.38 5.43
N ALA A 53 6.80 -5.26 5.30
CA ALA A 53 5.65 -5.15 4.40
C ALA A 53 6.07 -5.28 2.92
N GLU A 54 7.17 -4.65 2.52
CA GLU A 54 7.73 -4.80 1.18
C GLU A 54 8.07 -6.25 0.88
N ALA A 55 8.80 -6.91 1.77
CA ALA A 55 9.17 -8.32 1.61
C ALA A 55 7.94 -9.23 1.50
N GLN A 56 6.90 -9.01 2.31
CA GLN A 56 5.64 -9.73 2.21
C GLN A 56 4.98 -9.52 0.84
N GLY A 57 4.91 -8.27 0.37
CA GLY A 57 4.36 -7.94 -0.95
C GLY A 57 5.12 -8.64 -2.08
N LYS A 58 6.44 -8.68 -1.99
CA LYS A 58 7.32 -9.35 -2.95
C LYS A 58 7.11 -10.88 -2.98
N LEU A 59 6.99 -11.49 -1.81
CA LEU A 59 6.84 -12.93 -1.68
C LEU A 59 5.46 -13.44 -2.07
N THR A 60 4.41 -12.65 -1.79
CA THR A 60 3.02 -13.08 -2.00
C THR A 60 2.41 -12.57 -3.29
N GLY A 61 2.98 -11.53 -3.91
CA GLY A 61 2.35 -10.80 -5.01
C GLY A 61 1.10 -10.00 -4.60
N TRP A 62 0.76 -9.97 -3.30
CA TRP A 62 -0.37 -9.26 -2.73
C TRP A 62 0.14 -8.09 -1.87
N PRO A 63 -0.56 -6.93 -1.81
CA PRO A 63 -0.01 -5.76 -1.13
C PRO A 63 0.37 -6.02 0.32
N GLY A 64 1.66 -5.87 0.66
CA GLY A 64 2.09 -5.84 2.05
C GLY A 64 1.63 -4.55 2.73
N VAL A 65 1.22 -4.63 3.99
CA VAL A 65 0.58 -3.53 4.71
C VAL A 65 1.45 -3.05 5.87
N CYS A 66 1.74 -1.75 5.89
CA CYS A 66 2.48 -1.09 6.96
C CYS A 66 1.70 0.08 7.55
N PHE A 67 1.71 0.20 8.89
CA PHE A 67 1.13 1.32 9.62
C PHE A 67 2.21 2.11 10.34
N VAL A 68 2.18 3.43 10.20
CA VAL A 68 3.10 4.34 10.87
C VAL A 68 2.38 5.60 11.37
N THR A 69 2.96 6.21 12.39
CA THR A 69 2.49 7.51 12.86
C THR A 69 2.90 8.63 11.90
N ARG A 70 2.56 9.87 12.24
CA ARG A 70 2.81 11.13 11.50
C ARG A 70 4.27 11.27 11.02
N GLY A 71 4.73 12.46 10.80
CA GLY A 71 6.00 12.84 10.21
C GLY A 71 7.20 11.92 10.47
N PRO A 72 7.60 11.68 11.73
CA PRO A 72 8.77 10.83 12.01
C PRO A 72 8.58 9.37 11.57
N GLY A 73 7.39 8.80 11.79
CA GLY A 73 7.07 7.43 11.36
C GLY A 73 7.05 7.31 9.84
N ALA A 74 6.39 8.24 9.16
CA ALA A 74 6.33 8.28 7.71
C ALA A 74 7.72 8.48 7.07
N SER A 75 8.52 9.40 7.62
CA SER A 75 9.90 9.65 7.13
C SER A 75 10.79 8.42 7.28
N ASN A 76 10.71 7.71 8.40
CA ASN A 76 11.45 6.47 8.59
C ASN A 76 10.97 5.33 7.67
N ALA A 77 9.67 5.27 7.34
CA ALA A 77 9.12 4.28 6.42
C ALA A 77 9.47 4.55 4.95
N ALA A 78 9.88 5.76 4.61
CA ALA A 78 10.21 6.18 3.24
C ALA A 78 11.21 5.23 2.56
N ILE A 79 12.17 4.69 3.31
CA ILE A 79 13.19 3.78 2.75
C ILE A 79 12.56 2.49 2.20
N GLY A 80 11.63 1.86 2.92
CA GLY A 80 10.93 0.68 2.45
C GLY A 80 9.96 0.99 1.30
N LEU A 81 9.31 2.16 1.36
CA LEU A 81 8.45 2.63 0.28
C LEU A 81 9.24 2.85 -1.03
N HIS A 82 10.44 3.45 -0.92
CA HIS A 82 11.36 3.64 -2.05
C HIS A 82 11.76 2.29 -2.65
N THR A 83 12.14 1.32 -1.81
CA THR A 83 12.49 -0.03 -2.25
C THR A 83 11.33 -0.69 -2.98
N ALA A 84 10.11 -0.65 -2.41
CA ALA A 84 8.90 -1.18 -3.06
C ALA A 84 8.64 -0.53 -4.43
N CYS A 85 8.88 0.78 -4.56
CA CYS A 85 8.75 1.50 -5.82
C CYS A 85 9.75 1.02 -6.87
N GLN A 86 11.03 0.88 -6.49
CA GLN A 86 12.08 0.45 -7.41
C GLN A 86 11.91 -1.02 -7.85
N ASP A 87 11.53 -1.87 -6.91
CA ASP A 87 11.37 -3.31 -7.14
C ASP A 87 10.00 -3.70 -7.72
N SER A 88 9.12 -2.73 -7.95
CA SER A 88 7.75 -2.99 -8.44
C SER A 88 6.96 -3.90 -7.48
N THR A 89 7.13 -3.71 -6.19
CA THR A 89 6.46 -4.49 -5.15
C THR A 89 5.16 -3.83 -4.73
N PRO A 90 4.01 -4.54 -4.72
CA PRO A 90 2.76 -3.98 -4.23
C PRO A 90 2.83 -3.79 -2.71
N MET A 91 2.55 -2.57 -2.25
CA MET A 91 2.60 -2.22 -0.82
C MET A 91 1.59 -1.11 -0.53
N ILE A 92 1.00 -1.13 0.66
CA ILE A 92 0.17 -0.03 1.16
C ILE A 92 0.76 0.47 2.49
N LEU A 93 1.16 1.74 2.50
CA LEU A 93 1.58 2.45 3.70
C LEU A 93 0.42 3.30 4.21
N PHE A 94 -0.10 2.97 5.39
CA PHE A 94 -1.04 3.80 6.12
C PHE A 94 -0.29 4.73 7.06
N VAL A 95 -0.55 6.01 6.93
CA VAL A 95 0.09 7.05 7.74
C VAL A 95 -0.98 7.77 8.55
N GLY A 96 -0.88 7.73 9.86
CA GLY A 96 -1.72 8.57 10.70
C GLY A 96 -1.41 10.06 10.49
N GLN A 97 -2.42 10.92 10.58
CA GLN A 97 -2.31 12.36 10.39
C GLN A 97 -2.98 13.08 11.56
N VAL A 98 -2.61 14.35 11.75
CA VAL A 98 -3.30 15.24 12.68
C VAL A 98 -4.77 15.33 12.34
N ALA A 99 -5.61 15.68 13.33
CA ALA A 99 -7.03 15.94 13.10
C ALA A 99 -7.25 17.02 12.03
N SER A 100 -8.33 16.89 11.28
CA SER A 100 -8.60 17.74 10.11
C SER A 100 -8.65 19.25 10.43
N ASP A 101 -9.10 19.60 11.64
CA ASP A 101 -9.15 20.98 12.13
C ASP A 101 -7.78 21.54 12.56
N GLN A 102 -6.76 20.68 12.68
CA GLN A 102 -5.39 21.05 13.04
C GLN A 102 -4.49 21.24 11.82
N ARG A 103 -4.98 20.96 10.61
CA ARG A 103 -4.21 21.09 9.38
C ARG A 103 -3.81 22.54 9.13
N ASP A 104 -2.60 22.72 8.57
CA ASP A 104 -2.02 24.02 8.21
C ASP A 104 -1.84 24.98 9.41
N ARG A 105 -1.67 24.42 10.61
CA ARG A 105 -1.43 25.16 11.86
C ARG A 105 -0.10 24.83 12.52
N GLU A 106 0.84 24.24 11.74
CA GLU A 106 2.11 23.73 12.29
C GLU A 106 1.92 22.75 13.43
N ALA A 107 0.87 21.89 13.32
CA ALA A 107 0.52 20.93 14.32
C ALA A 107 1.65 19.89 14.50
N PHE A 108 1.73 19.32 15.71
CA PHE A 108 2.81 18.41 16.07
C PHE A 108 2.98 17.25 15.08
N GLN A 109 4.15 17.18 14.43
CA GLN A 109 4.53 16.16 13.45
C GLN A 109 3.69 16.16 12.15
N GLU A 110 2.96 17.23 11.86
CA GLU A 110 2.25 17.37 10.60
C GLU A 110 3.20 17.39 9.40
N LEU A 111 2.84 16.68 8.33
CA LEU A 111 3.49 16.79 7.01
C LEU A 111 2.44 16.75 5.90
N ASP A 112 2.77 17.36 4.77
CA ASP A 112 2.05 17.13 3.51
C ASP A 112 2.63 15.90 2.80
N TYR A 113 1.99 14.75 3.01
CA TYR A 113 2.46 13.48 2.46
C TYR A 113 2.33 13.37 0.95
N ARG A 114 1.49 14.19 0.32
CA ARG A 114 1.43 14.26 -1.15
C ARG A 114 2.70 14.89 -1.72
N GLN A 115 3.23 15.89 -1.03
CA GLN A 115 4.51 16.48 -1.41
C GLN A 115 5.70 15.57 -1.08
N VAL A 116 5.62 14.80 0.01
CA VAL A 116 6.72 13.88 0.40
C VAL A 116 6.78 12.66 -0.49
N PHE A 117 5.66 11.99 -0.77
CA PHE A 117 5.65 10.68 -1.43
C PHE A 117 5.05 10.68 -2.84
N GLY A 118 4.37 11.75 -3.22
CA GLY A 118 3.58 11.81 -4.44
C GLY A 118 4.40 11.71 -5.73
N PRO A 119 3.76 11.30 -6.85
CA PRO A 119 4.44 11.12 -8.14
C PRO A 119 5.07 12.39 -8.70
N GLY A 120 4.59 13.56 -8.28
CA GLY A 120 5.10 14.87 -8.75
C GLY A 120 6.31 15.40 -7.98
N THR A 121 6.80 14.69 -6.97
CA THR A 121 7.91 15.10 -6.11
C THR A 121 9.02 14.05 -6.11
N LEU A 122 9.17 13.28 -5.03
CA LEU A 122 10.16 12.20 -4.97
C LEU A 122 9.73 10.94 -5.73
N GLY A 123 8.45 10.85 -6.11
CA GLY A 123 7.95 9.75 -6.94
C GLY A 123 8.01 8.37 -6.29
N MET A 124 7.92 8.31 -4.95
CA MET A 124 8.04 7.04 -4.22
C MET A 124 6.75 6.22 -4.23
N ALA A 125 5.59 6.84 -4.43
CA ALA A 125 4.30 6.15 -4.43
C ALA A 125 3.57 6.35 -5.75
N LYS A 126 2.85 5.33 -6.21
CA LYS A 126 1.96 5.41 -7.37
C LYS A 126 0.78 6.35 -7.13
N TRP A 127 0.34 6.43 -5.89
CA TRP A 127 -0.73 7.30 -5.46
C TRP A 127 -0.62 7.61 -3.97
N VAL A 128 -0.93 8.85 -3.61
CA VAL A 128 -1.10 9.30 -2.22
C VAL A 128 -2.52 9.82 -2.08
N GLY A 129 -3.31 9.20 -1.23
CA GLY A 129 -4.67 9.61 -0.90
C GLY A 129 -4.79 10.00 0.56
N GLU A 130 -5.50 11.08 0.87
CA GLU A 130 -5.87 11.46 2.24
C GLU A 130 -7.39 11.28 2.40
N VAL A 131 -7.80 10.54 3.41
CA VAL A 131 -9.20 10.16 3.63
C VAL A 131 -9.82 11.16 4.60
N HIS A 132 -10.59 12.11 4.09
CA HIS A 132 -11.24 13.15 4.91
C HIS A 132 -12.61 12.70 5.47
N GLU A 133 -13.28 11.76 4.81
CA GLU A 133 -14.62 11.31 5.17
C GLU A 133 -14.63 9.82 5.47
N ALA A 134 -15.07 9.45 6.68
CA ALA A 134 -15.13 8.04 7.11
C ALA A 134 -16.02 7.18 6.20
N SER A 135 -17.08 7.74 5.64
CA SER A 135 -17.98 7.05 4.69
C SER A 135 -17.29 6.63 3.40
N ARG A 136 -16.22 7.31 3.01
CA ARG A 136 -15.45 7.02 1.80
C ARG A 136 -14.23 6.12 2.04
N LEU A 137 -13.94 5.77 3.28
CA LEU A 137 -12.80 4.92 3.63
C LEU A 137 -12.77 3.59 2.84
N PRO A 138 -13.89 2.85 2.67
CA PRO A 138 -13.89 1.62 1.87
C PRO A 138 -13.53 1.83 0.40
N GLU A 139 -13.93 2.97 -0.20
CA GLU A 139 -13.57 3.37 -1.56
C GLU A 139 -12.06 3.61 -1.69
N TYR A 140 -11.47 4.36 -0.75
CA TYR A 140 -10.02 4.63 -0.74
C TYR A 140 -9.20 3.36 -0.57
N VAL A 141 -9.62 2.46 0.32
CA VAL A 141 -8.97 1.16 0.50
C VAL A 141 -9.07 0.32 -0.77
N ALA A 142 -10.26 0.22 -1.38
CA ALA A 142 -10.42 -0.51 -2.65
C ALA A 142 -9.52 0.05 -3.75
N ARG A 143 -9.46 1.38 -3.90
CA ARG A 143 -8.59 2.05 -4.86
C ARG A 143 -7.11 1.83 -4.55
N ALA A 144 -6.71 1.81 -3.26
CA ALA A 144 -5.33 1.57 -2.87
C ALA A 144 -4.85 0.20 -3.32
N PHE A 145 -5.62 -0.86 -3.05
CA PHE A 145 -5.31 -2.22 -3.49
C PHE A 145 -5.25 -2.32 -5.01
N HIS A 146 -6.25 -1.79 -5.71
CA HIS A 146 -6.26 -1.77 -7.18
C HIS A 146 -5.03 -1.06 -7.74
N THR A 147 -4.73 0.15 -7.24
CA THR A 147 -3.60 0.96 -7.73
C THR A 147 -2.26 0.30 -7.44
N ALA A 148 -2.10 -0.31 -6.26
CA ALA A 148 -0.86 -0.99 -5.90
C ALA A 148 -0.53 -2.15 -6.85
N MET A 149 -1.55 -2.83 -7.37
CA MET A 149 -1.40 -4.04 -8.18
C MET A 149 -1.53 -3.80 -9.69
N GLN A 150 -2.25 -2.75 -10.13
CA GLN A 150 -2.52 -2.52 -11.54
C GLN A 150 -1.27 -2.15 -12.32
N GLY A 151 -1.10 -2.73 -13.54
CA GLY A 151 0.02 -2.47 -14.42
C GLY A 151 1.34 -2.87 -13.78
N ARG A 152 2.33 -1.96 -13.73
CA ARG A 152 3.53 -2.16 -12.92
C ARG A 152 3.14 -2.06 -11.44
N PRO A 153 3.25 -3.12 -10.62
CA PRO A 153 2.97 -3.04 -9.19
C PRO A 153 3.84 -1.99 -8.49
N GLY A 154 3.39 -1.53 -7.34
CA GLY A 154 4.17 -0.55 -6.58
C GLY A 154 3.38 0.01 -5.40
N PRO A 155 4.04 0.81 -4.55
CA PRO A 155 3.47 1.27 -3.31
C PRO A 155 2.43 2.37 -3.48
N VAL A 156 1.50 2.38 -2.54
CA VAL A 156 0.46 3.41 -2.35
C VAL A 156 0.52 3.90 -0.91
N VAL A 157 0.24 5.18 -0.70
CA VAL A 157 0.15 5.78 0.63
C VAL A 157 -1.28 6.24 0.88
N LEU A 158 -1.86 5.84 2.00
CA LEU A 158 -3.11 6.37 2.51
C LEU A 158 -2.88 7.11 3.83
N VAL A 159 -3.28 8.36 3.83
CA VAL A 159 -3.17 9.28 4.96
C VAL A 159 -4.51 9.30 5.70
N LEU A 160 -4.46 9.13 7.01
CA LEU A 160 -5.61 8.88 7.86
C LEU A 160 -5.67 9.94 8.98
N PRO A 161 -6.45 11.03 8.83
CA PRO A 161 -6.72 11.96 9.92
C PRO A 161 -7.35 11.24 11.12
N GLU A 162 -6.89 11.56 12.33
CA GLU A 162 -7.30 10.86 13.55
C GLU A 162 -8.77 11.05 13.89
N ASP A 163 -9.34 12.22 13.61
CA ASP A 163 -10.76 12.51 13.77
C ASP A 163 -11.64 11.69 12.81
N MET A 164 -11.20 11.53 11.56
CA MET A 164 -11.85 10.64 10.60
C MET A 164 -11.86 9.18 11.09
N LEU A 165 -10.75 8.70 11.67
CA LEU A 165 -10.65 7.32 12.18
C LEU A 165 -11.59 7.01 13.34
N THR A 166 -11.99 8.01 14.12
CA THR A 166 -12.93 7.87 15.24
C THR A 166 -14.38 8.11 14.86
N THR A 167 -14.63 8.66 13.65
CA THR A 167 -15.97 8.93 13.16
C THR A 167 -16.72 7.63 12.83
N ALA A 168 -17.90 7.44 13.42
CA ALA A 168 -18.79 6.33 13.09
C ALA A 168 -19.41 6.51 11.71
N THR A 169 -19.53 5.41 10.95
CA THR A 169 -20.11 5.44 9.61
C THR A 169 -20.85 4.11 9.33
N PRO A 170 -22.01 4.15 8.66
CA PRO A 170 -22.71 2.96 8.19
C PRO A 170 -22.18 2.43 6.85
N ALA A 171 -21.08 2.98 6.32
CA ALA A 171 -20.54 2.57 5.03
C ALA A 171 -20.15 1.08 5.04
N PRO A 172 -20.56 0.30 4.04
CA PRO A 172 -20.24 -1.13 3.99
C PRO A 172 -18.81 -1.35 3.53
N VAL A 173 -18.24 -2.48 3.93
CA VAL A 173 -16.99 -2.98 3.34
C VAL A 173 -17.23 -3.31 1.87
N LEU A 174 -16.41 -2.76 0.98
CA LEU A 174 -16.49 -3.06 -0.44
C LEU A 174 -15.80 -4.39 -0.77
N PRO A 175 -16.31 -5.16 -1.75
CA PRO A 175 -15.69 -6.39 -2.19
C PRO A 175 -14.30 -6.14 -2.79
N SER A 176 -13.49 -7.19 -2.85
CA SER A 176 -12.20 -7.14 -3.55
C SER A 176 -12.42 -6.92 -5.05
N ILE A 177 -11.62 -6.05 -5.64
CA ILE A 177 -11.66 -5.74 -7.07
C ILE A 177 -10.60 -6.58 -7.78
N GLN A 178 -11.00 -7.27 -8.83
CA GLN A 178 -10.04 -7.95 -9.70
C GLN A 178 -9.28 -6.93 -10.55
N VAL A 179 -7.97 -7.06 -10.55
CA VAL A 179 -7.09 -6.22 -11.38
C VAL A 179 -6.94 -6.86 -12.76
N ALA A 180 -7.17 -6.07 -13.80
CA ALA A 180 -6.97 -6.53 -15.17
C ALA A 180 -5.49 -6.84 -15.42
N GLN A 181 -5.24 -8.02 -15.96
CA GLN A 181 -3.89 -8.42 -16.37
C GLN A 181 -3.67 -8.05 -17.84
N ALA A 182 -2.50 -7.49 -18.15
CA ALA A 182 -2.10 -7.22 -19.50
C ALA A 182 -1.58 -8.50 -20.17
N TRP A 183 -2.10 -8.83 -21.34
CA TRP A 183 -1.61 -9.94 -22.16
C TRP A 183 -0.98 -9.39 -23.44
N PRO A 184 0.07 -10.03 -23.99
CA PRO A 184 0.65 -9.63 -25.25
C PRO A 184 -0.38 -9.80 -26.37
N ALA A 185 -0.41 -8.85 -27.32
CA ALA A 185 -1.25 -8.96 -28.49
C ALA A 185 -0.84 -10.20 -29.33
N PRO A 186 -1.80 -10.94 -29.92
CA PRO A 186 -1.49 -12.13 -30.72
C PRO A 186 -0.43 -11.89 -31.81
N GLY A 187 -0.46 -10.72 -32.46
CA GLY A 187 0.53 -10.33 -33.46
C GLY A 187 1.96 -10.21 -32.90
N ALA A 188 2.10 -9.74 -31.65
CA ALA A 188 3.40 -9.65 -30.99
C ALA A 188 3.99 -11.05 -30.70
N LEU A 189 3.15 -12.01 -30.32
CA LEU A 189 3.57 -13.40 -30.11
C LEU A 189 3.99 -14.09 -31.42
N ILE A 190 3.27 -13.82 -32.53
CA ILE A 190 3.62 -14.32 -33.86
C ILE A 190 4.98 -13.77 -34.27
N GLU A 191 5.21 -12.47 -34.09
CA GLU A 191 6.49 -11.84 -34.44
C GLU A 191 7.64 -12.34 -33.55
N LEU A 192 7.44 -12.49 -32.25
CA LEU A 192 8.42 -13.09 -31.35
C LEU A 192 8.80 -14.50 -31.81
N ARG A 193 7.81 -15.34 -32.12
CA ARG A 193 8.05 -16.68 -32.68
C ARG A 193 8.87 -16.63 -33.99
N ARG A 194 8.53 -15.75 -34.91
CA ARG A 194 9.28 -15.58 -36.17
C ARG A 194 10.74 -15.22 -35.89
N LEU A 195 11.01 -14.28 -34.98
CA LEU A 195 12.36 -13.84 -34.61
C LEU A 195 13.16 -15.00 -34.02
N LEU A 196 12.57 -15.75 -33.07
CA LEU A 196 13.22 -16.89 -32.44
C LEU A 196 13.57 -18.00 -33.42
N LEU A 197 12.66 -18.30 -34.37
CA LEU A 197 12.90 -19.32 -35.41
C LEU A 197 14.00 -18.94 -36.40
N GLN A 198 14.23 -17.66 -36.62
CA GLN A 198 15.26 -17.14 -37.52
C GLN A 198 16.62 -16.91 -36.85
N ALA A 199 16.63 -16.84 -35.50
CA ALA A 199 17.84 -16.58 -34.76
C ALA A 199 18.77 -17.81 -34.72
N ARG A 200 20.05 -17.59 -34.99
CA ARG A 200 21.09 -18.65 -34.85
C ARG A 200 21.57 -18.80 -33.43
N GLN A 201 21.60 -17.71 -32.68
CA GLN A 201 22.04 -17.67 -31.25
C GLN A 201 21.14 -16.68 -30.49
N PRO A 202 19.89 -17.07 -30.17
CA PRO A 202 19.00 -16.20 -29.43
C PRO A 202 19.52 -15.97 -28.02
N PHE A 203 19.55 -14.73 -27.59
CA PHE A 203 19.85 -14.33 -26.20
C PHE A 203 18.63 -13.63 -25.61
N VAL A 204 18.11 -14.13 -24.50
CA VAL A 204 16.90 -13.60 -23.85
C VAL A 204 17.29 -13.01 -22.51
N ILE A 205 16.98 -11.72 -22.32
CA ILE A 205 17.10 -11.04 -21.04
C ILE A 205 15.71 -11.04 -20.40
N VAL A 206 15.59 -11.68 -19.25
CA VAL A 206 14.36 -11.73 -18.47
C VAL A 206 14.57 -10.84 -17.25
N GLY A 207 13.71 -9.83 -17.09
CA GLY A 207 13.81 -8.87 -16.00
C GLY A 207 12.44 -8.55 -15.42
N GLY A 208 12.46 -7.73 -14.37
CA GLY A 208 11.26 -7.38 -13.60
C GLY A 208 11.00 -8.33 -12.43
N SER A 209 9.98 -7.97 -11.63
CA SER A 209 9.49 -8.77 -10.52
C SER A 209 8.22 -9.53 -10.91
N GLY A 210 7.79 -10.50 -10.10
CA GLY A 210 6.53 -11.21 -10.30
C GLY A 210 6.62 -12.45 -11.20
N TRP A 211 7.81 -12.97 -11.45
CA TRP A 211 8.00 -14.26 -12.12
C TRP A 211 7.52 -15.39 -11.22
N THR A 212 6.68 -16.27 -11.76
CA THR A 212 6.24 -17.50 -11.12
C THR A 212 6.81 -18.70 -11.86
N ALA A 213 6.75 -19.89 -11.25
CA ALA A 213 7.19 -21.13 -11.88
C ALA A 213 6.20 -21.68 -12.93
N GLU A 214 5.04 -21.01 -13.10
CA GLU A 214 3.99 -21.35 -14.05
C GLU A 214 4.10 -20.55 -15.35
#